data_e0f94eb149af0c0efdf70405606294be
#
_entry.id   e0f94eb149af0c0efdf70405606294be
#
_cell.length_a   1.000
_cell.length_b   1.000
_cell.length_c   1.000
_cell.angle_alpha   90.00
_cell.angle_beta   90.00
_cell.angle_gamma   90.00
#
_symmetry.space_group_name_H-M   'P 1'
#
loop_
_entity.id
_entity.type
_entity.pdbx_description
1 polymer ?
#
loop_
_entity_poly.entity_id
_entity_poly.type
_entity_poly.pdbx_seq_one_letter_code
_entity_poly.pdbx_strand_id
1 'polypeptide(L)'
;KKVNKLYCFPGNAGTAKIAKNVDIDLDNFKKIKNFILKEKIDLIVVGPEKPLVNGITDYLEKFKIKVFGPNKLASQLEGSKIFTKKICKNFNIPTAKFGIFTNERKAQNFLDKSNFPIVIKADNLASGKGVYICENKKTSIEAIKEIFGGKFGNAKNILIEEFLKGEEMSFF
;
A
#
# COMPACT_ATOMS: atom_id res chain seq x y z
N LYS A 1 -23.94 26.11 1.41
CA LYS A 1 -23.01 25.02 1.82
C LYS A 1 -23.58 23.69 1.31
N LYS A 2 -22.73 22.84 0.66
CA LYS A 2 -23.14 21.53 0.14
C LYS A 2 -23.02 20.40 1.17
N VAL A 3 -22.36 20.65 2.31
CA VAL A 3 -22.14 19.69 3.42
C VAL A 3 -22.62 20.32 4.72
N ASN A 4 -23.52 19.63 5.44
CA ASN A 4 -24.10 20.11 6.69
C ASN A 4 -23.26 19.66 7.90
N LYS A 5 -22.78 18.42 7.92
CA LYS A 5 -21.97 17.86 8.98
C LYS A 5 -20.79 17.11 8.38
N LEU A 6 -19.61 17.32 8.94
CA LEU A 6 -18.37 16.63 8.57
C LEU A 6 -17.78 15.95 9.80
N TYR A 7 -17.40 14.67 9.64
CA TYR A 7 -16.75 13.87 10.66
C TYR A 7 -15.40 13.36 10.14
N CYS A 8 -14.41 13.21 11.02
CA CYS A 8 -13.12 12.60 10.69
C CYS A 8 -12.80 11.46 11.66
N PHE A 9 -12.30 10.35 11.15
CA PHE A 9 -11.86 9.19 11.93
C PHE A 9 -10.35 8.96 11.72
N PRO A 10 -9.55 8.91 12.78
CA PRO A 10 -9.81 9.41 14.13
C PRO A 10 -9.81 10.96 14.16
N GLY A 11 -9.30 11.60 13.08
CA GLY A 11 -9.06 13.02 12.98
C GLY A 11 -7.74 13.46 13.64
N ASN A 12 -7.47 14.76 13.58
CA ASN A 12 -6.30 15.40 14.16
C ASN A 12 -6.62 16.87 14.52
N ALA A 13 -5.62 17.61 15.03
CA ALA A 13 -5.81 19.02 15.40
C ALA A 13 -6.23 19.93 14.22
N GLY A 14 -5.78 19.62 13.01
CA GLY A 14 -6.19 20.34 11.79
C GLY A 14 -7.65 20.07 11.41
N THR A 15 -8.06 18.81 11.39
CA THR A 15 -9.45 18.44 11.08
C THR A 15 -10.43 18.89 12.15
N ALA A 16 -10.02 19.04 13.41
CA ALA A 16 -10.86 19.55 14.49
C ALA A 16 -11.38 20.99 14.25
N LYS A 17 -10.70 21.75 13.37
CA LYS A 17 -11.11 23.13 13.02
C LYS A 17 -12.30 23.19 12.06
N ILE A 18 -12.52 22.12 11.30
CA ILE A 18 -13.50 22.07 10.20
C ILE A 18 -14.49 20.91 10.29
N ALA A 19 -14.20 19.91 11.12
CA ALA A 19 -14.97 18.68 11.27
C ALA A 19 -15.04 18.25 12.74
N LYS A 20 -15.96 17.34 13.05
CA LYS A 20 -15.99 16.65 14.34
C LYS A 20 -15.11 15.42 14.28
N ASN A 21 -14.01 15.42 15.02
CA ASN A 21 -13.17 14.22 15.17
C ASN A 21 -13.88 13.18 16.02
N VAL A 22 -13.80 11.93 15.62
CA VAL A 22 -14.40 10.80 16.32
C VAL A 22 -13.33 9.72 16.52
N ASP A 23 -13.01 9.42 17.74
CA ASP A 23 -12.00 8.44 18.11
C ASP A 23 -12.51 7.01 17.85
N ILE A 24 -12.37 6.58 16.61
CA ILE A 24 -12.65 5.22 16.17
C ILE A 24 -11.43 4.69 15.44
N ASP A 25 -10.95 3.53 15.86
CA ASP A 25 -9.89 2.79 15.17
C ASP A 25 -10.36 2.42 13.76
N LEU A 26 -9.54 2.77 12.76
CA LEU A 26 -9.82 2.55 11.34
C LEU A 26 -9.85 1.06 10.95
N ASP A 27 -9.29 0.17 11.76
CA ASP A 27 -9.39 -1.28 11.58
C ASP A 27 -10.71 -1.84 12.15
N ASN A 28 -11.47 -1.07 12.92
CA ASN A 28 -12.76 -1.49 13.50
C ASN A 28 -13.95 -1.13 12.61
N PHE A 29 -14.09 -1.80 11.48
CA PHE A 29 -15.16 -1.56 10.51
C PHE A 29 -16.57 -1.66 11.10
N LYS A 30 -16.78 -2.52 12.14
CA LYS A 30 -18.07 -2.64 12.82
C LYS A 30 -18.44 -1.37 13.57
N LYS A 31 -17.48 -0.77 14.31
CA LYS A 31 -17.71 0.51 15.01
C LYS A 31 -17.96 1.63 14.02
N ILE A 32 -17.16 1.70 12.94
CA ILE A 32 -17.31 2.69 11.85
C ILE A 32 -18.73 2.58 11.28
N LYS A 33 -19.15 1.39 10.84
CA LYS A 33 -20.51 1.17 10.30
C LYS A 33 -21.59 1.62 11.27
N ASN A 34 -21.51 1.22 12.56
CA ASN A 34 -22.52 1.59 13.55
C ASN A 34 -22.63 3.09 13.75
N PHE A 35 -21.49 3.80 13.75
CA PHE A 35 -21.48 5.26 13.82
C PHE A 35 -22.13 5.90 12.59
N ILE A 36 -21.79 5.42 11.38
CA ILE A 36 -22.36 5.91 10.12
C ILE A 36 -23.89 5.80 10.14
N LEU A 37 -24.41 4.64 10.54
CA LEU A 37 -25.86 4.40 10.59
C LEU A 37 -26.53 5.27 11.67
N LYS A 38 -25.93 5.42 12.85
CA LYS A 38 -26.43 6.24 13.96
C LYS A 38 -26.52 7.72 13.56
N GLU A 39 -25.45 8.26 12.95
CA GLU A 39 -25.37 9.67 12.60
C GLU A 39 -25.99 9.98 11.21
N LYS A 40 -26.51 8.95 10.53
CA LYS A 40 -27.11 9.04 9.18
C LYS A 40 -26.17 9.72 8.19
N ILE A 41 -24.95 9.21 8.09
CA ILE A 41 -23.92 9.73 7.17
C ILE A 41 -24.26 9.32 5.73
N ASP A 42 -24.30 10.28 4.83
CA ASP A 42 -24.69 10.08 3.41
C ASP A 42 -23.55 9.52 2.55
N LEU A 43 -22.30 9.90 2.85
CA LEU A 43 -21.12 9.55 2.05
C LEU A 43 -19.89 9.38 2.93
N ILE A 44 -19.11 8.34 2.67
CA ILE A 44 -17.80 8.12 3.26
C ILE A 44 -16.72 8.36 2.21
N VAL A 45 -15.69 9.09 2.57
CA VAL A 45 -14.46 9.24 1.78
C VAL A 45 -13.33 8.57 2.55
N VAL A 46 -12.71 7.55 1.95
CA VAL A 46 -11.60 6.81 2.56
C VAL A 46 -10.29 7.28 1.94
N GLY A 47 -9.51 8.06 2.70
CA GLY A 47 -8.21 8.58 2.24
C GLY A 47 -7.04 7.63 2.47
N PRO A 48 -6.90 7.01 3.67
CA PRO A 48 -5.76 6.14 3.97
C PRO A 48 -5.80 4.80 3.22
N GLU A 49 -4.64 4.31 2.78
CA GLU A 49 -4.51 3.07 1.98
C GLU A 49 -4.86 1.82 2.80
N LYS A 50 -4.44 1.76 4.06
CA LYS A 50 -4.59 0.56 4.91
C LYS A 50 -6.04 0.10 5.06
N PRO A 51 -7.03 0.94 5.41
CA PRO A 51 -8.43 0.53 5.45
C PRO A 51 -8.96 0.04 4.11
N LEU A 52 -8.54 0.63 3.00
CA LEU A 52 -8.93 0.23 1.64
C LEU A 52 -8.40 -1.17 1.31
N VAL A 53 -7.11 -1.41 1.54
CA VAL A 53 -6.47 -2.72 1.35
C VAL A 53 -7.10 -3.79 2.25
N ASN A 54 -7.54 -3.41 3.46
CA ASN A 54 -8.25 -4.30 4.39
C ASN A 54 -9.71 -4.54 3.96
N GLY A 55 -10.26 -3.75 3.00
CA GLY A 55 -11.57 -3.98 2.39
C GLY A 55 -12.73 -3.25 3.07
N ILE A 56 -12.49 -2.06 3.61
CA ILE A 56 -13.56 -1.24 4.22
C ILE A 56 -14.68 -0.92 3.24
N THR A 57 -14.36 -0.64 1.96
CA THR A 57 -15.33 -0.35 0.90
C THR A 57 -16.27 -1.53 0.72
N ASP A 58 -15.71 -2.72 0.47
CA ASP A 58 -16.48 -3.97 0.30
C ASP A 58 -17.32 -4.31 1.55
N TYR A 59 -16.80 -3.99 2.74
CA TYR A 59 -17.53 -4.20 3.98
C TYR A 59 -18.74 -3.27 4.10
N LEU A 60 -18.58 -1.98 3.83
CA LEU A 60 -19.63 -0.97 4.00
C LEU A 60 -20.70 -1.06 2.90
N GLU A 61 -20.33 -1.43 1.69
CA GLU A 61 -21.26 -1.63 0.56
C GLU A 61 -22.32 -2.71 0.85
N LYS A 62 -21.98 -3.74 1.63
CA LYS A 62 -22.95 -4.76 2.09
C LYS A 62 -24.14 -4.16 2.86
N PHE A 63 -23.94 -2.99 3.44
CA PHE A 63 -24.95 -2.24 4.19
C PHE A 63 -25.55 -1.08 3.40
N LYS A 64 -25.31 -1.04 2.07
CA LYS A 64 -25.77 0.03 1.16
C LYS A 64 -25.25 1.42 1.54
N ILE A 65 -24.11 1.49 2.23
CA ILE A 65 -23.43 2.74 2.57
C ILE A 65 -22.61 3.19 1.37
N LYS A 66 -22.77 4.44 0.95
CA LYS A 66 -22.00 5.02 -0.16
C LYS A 66 -20.58 5.30 0.28
N VAL A 67 -19.61 4.76 -0.43
CA VAL A 67 -18.18 4.92 -0.15
C VAL A 67 -17.49 5.48 -1.40
N PHE A 68 -16.72 6.53 -1.22
CA PHE A 68 -15.73 6.97 -2.20
C PHE A 68 -14.36 6.38 -1.81
N GLY A 69 -13.93 5.40 -2.55
CA GLY A 69 -12.69 4.65 -2.36
C GLY A 69 -12.73 3.33 -3.14
N PRO A 70 -11.58 2.84 -3.63
CA PRO A 70 -11.50 1.57 -4.35
C PRO A 70 -11.91 0.39 -3.46
N ASN A 71 -12.43 -0.67 -4.09
CA ASN A 71 -12.67 -1.94 -3.41
C ASN A 71 -11.33 -2.62 -3.04
N LYS A 72 -11.40 -3.70 -2.26
CA LYS A 72 -10.22 -4.42 -1.77
C LYS A 72 -9.30 -4.90 -2.89
N LEU A 73 -9.87 -5.37 -4.01
CA LEU A 73 -9.08 -5.86 -5.14
C LEU A 73 -8.35 -4.72 -5.85
N ALA A 74 -9.04 -3.62 -6.17
CA ALA A 74 -8.43 -2.45 -6.80
C ALA A 74 -7.38 -1.80 -5.88
N SER A 75 -7.60 -1.80 -4.57
CA SER A 75 -6.65 -1.28 -3.57
C SER A 75 -5.32 -2.04 -3.56
N GLN A 76 -5.25 -3.27 -4.12
CA GLN A 76 -3.99 -4.00 -4.24
C GLN A 76 -2.99 -3.32 -5.18
N LEU A 77 -3.43 -2.44 -6.07
CA LEU A 77 -2.51 -1.64 -6.90
C LEU A 77 -1.56 -0.80 -6.04
N GLU A 78 -2.00 -0.34 -4.89
CA GLU A 78 -1.16 0.36 -3.90
C GLU A 78 -0.63 -0.61 -2.83
N GLY A 79 -1.46 -1.57 -2.41
CA GLY A 79 -1.19 -2.47 -1.30
C GLY A 79 -0.13 -3.53 -1.56
N SER A 80 0.10 -3.90 -2.83
CA SER A 80 1.08 -4.92 -3.23
C SER A 80 1.83 -4.52 -4.48
N LYS A 81 3.12 -4.27 -4.32
CA LYS A 81 4.02 -3.98 -5.45
C LYS A 81 4.07 -5.12 -6.46
N ILE A 82 4.00 -6.36 -5.96
CA ILE A 82 3.97 -7.57 -6.79
C ILE A 82 2.68 -7.65 -7.59
N PHE A 83 1.53 -7.32 -6.99
CA PHE A 83 0.26 -7.28 -7.72
C PHE A 83 0.33 -6.30 -8.88
N THR A 84 0.80 -5.08 -8.63
CA THR A 84 0.97 -4.04 -9.65
C THR A 84 1.93 -4.48 -10.76
N LYS A 85 3.08 -5.08 -10.41
CA LYS A 85 4.01 -5.62 -11.41
C LYS A 85 3.41 -6.72 -12.27
N LYS A 86 2.58 -7.60 -11.69
CA LYS A 86 1.86 -8.63 -12.45
C LYS A 86 0.85 -8.00 -13.41
N ILE A 87 0.12 -6.97 -12.99
CA ILE A 87 -0.78 -6.20 -13.86
C ILE A 87 0.01 -5.57 -15.00
N CYS A 88 1.11 -4.86 -14.71
CA CYS A 88 1.96 -4.27 -15.74
C CYS A 88 2.40 -5.31 -16.77
N LYS A 89 2.87 -6.48 -16.31
CA LYS A 89 3.30 -7.57 -17.20
C LYS A 89 2.14 -8.11 -18.04
N ASN A 90 0.98 -8.35 -17.45
CA ASN A 90 -0.17 -8.96 -18.14
C ASN A 90 -0.78 -8.03 -19.19
N PHE A 91 -0.70 -6.73 -18.98
CA PHE A 91 -1.27 -5.71 -19.88
C PHE A 91 -0.22 -4.95 -20.68
N ASN A 92 1.05 -5.43 -20.70
CA ASN A 92 2.17 -4.80 -21.43
C ASN A 92 2.37 -3.32 -21.04
N ILE A 93 2.13 -2.95 -19.79
CA ILE A 93 2.39 -1.61 -19.27
C ILE A 93 3.90 -1.49 -19.01
N PRO A 94 4.59 -0.47 -19.54
CA PRO A 94 6.01 -0.26 -19.30
C PRO A 94 6.33 -0.18 -17.80
N THR A 95 7.32 -0.97 -17.39
CA THR A 95 7.80 -0.98 -16.00
C THR A 95 9.21 -1.57 -15.96
N ALA A 96 9.97 -1.30 -14.91
CA ALA A 96 11.29 -1.88 -14.69
C ALA A 96 11.23 -3.42 -14.75
N LYS A 97 12.24 -4.07 -15.37
CA LYS A 97 12.37 -5.53 -15.33
C LYS A 97 12.48 -6.00 -13.90
N PHE A 98 11.82 -7.10 -13.56
CA PHE A 98 11.72 -7.53 -12.18
C PHE A 98 11.75 -9.05 -12.00
N GLY A 99 12.14 -9.46 -10.80
CA GLY A 99 11.99 -10.82 -10.27
C GLY A 99 11.26 -10.83 -8.92
N ILE A 100 10.45 -11.86 -8.69
CA ILE A 100 9.69 -12.05 -7.44
C ILE A 100 10.25 -13.27 -6.72
N PHE A 101 10.57 -13.12 -5.43
CA PHE A 101 11.21 -14.17 -4.64
C PHE A 101 10.50 -14.36 -3.31
N THR A 102 10.25 -15.62 -2.98
CA THR A 102 9.56 -16.06 -1.75
C THR A 102 10.53 -16.56 -0.67
N ASN A 103 11.83 -16.65 -0.99
CA ASN A 103 12.86 -17.04 -0.04
C ASN A 103 14.20 -16.40 -0.40
N GLU A 104 15.02 -16.29 0.62
CA GLU A 104 16.32 -15.62 0.59
C GLU A 104 17.28 -16.26 -0.43
N ARG A 105 17.38 -17.60 -0.45
CA ARG A 105 18.30 -18.33 -1.34
C ARG A 105 18.03 -18.07 -2.81
N LYS A 106 16.75 -18.11 -3.23
CA LYS A 106 16.37 -17.83 -4.64
C LYS A 106 16.66 -16.39 -5.02
N ALA A 107 16.42 -15.44 -4.09
CA ALA A 107 16.72 -14.05 -4.29
C ALA A 107 18.23 -13.81 -4.46
N GLN A 108 19.05 -14.42 -3.59
CA GLN A 108 20.51 -14.32 -3.68
C GLN A 108 21.07 -14.92 -4.97
N ASN A 109 20.57 -16.09 -5.41
CA ASN A 109 21.00 -16.69 -6.66
C ASN A 109 20.67 -15.82 -7.91
N PHE A 110 19.61 -15.01 -7.82
CA PHE A 110 19.29 -14.07 -8.91
C PHE A 110 20.33 -12.95 -9.03
N LEU A 111 20.96 -12.55 -7.92
CA LEU A 111 21.99 -11.50 -7.91
C LEU A 111 23.21 -11.86 -8.76
N ASP A 112 23.51 -13.15 -8.94
CA ASP A 112 24.69 -13.61 -9.70
C ASP A 112 24.62 -13.23 -11.18
N LYS A 113 23.42 -12.98 -11.69
CA LYS A 113 23.14 -12.60 -13.06
C LYS A 113 22.60 -11.16 -13.20
N SER A 114 22.63 -10.40 -12.11
CA SER A 114 22.08 -9.04 -12.08
C SER A 114 23.15 -8.00 -12.40
N ASN A 115 22.75 -7.00 -13.17
CA ASN A 115 23.55 -5.78 -13.37
C ASN A 115 23.19 -4.75 -12.28
N PHE A 116 24.18 -4.19 -11.63
CA PHE A 116 23.99 -3.20 -10.58
C PHE A 116 24.05 -1.76 -11.15
N PRO A 117 23.39 -0.76 -10.50
CA PRO A 117 22.56 -0.92 -9.29
C PRO A 117 21.23 -1.62 -9.55
N ILE A 118 20.65 -2.19 -8.48
CA ILE A 118 19.30 -2.79 -8.47
C ILE A 118 18.46 -2.21 -7.35
N VAL A 119 17.14 -2.38 -7.45
CA VAL A 119 16.19 -1.97 -6.40
C VAL A 119 15.54 -3.20 -5.78
N ILE A 120 15.60 -3.32 -4.45
CA ILE A 120 14.98 -4.41 -3.69
C ILE A 120 13.85 -3.82 -2.85
N LYS A 121 12.66 -4.40 -2.95
CA LYS A 121 11.46 -3.88 -2.28
C LYS A 121 10.75 -4.99 -1.50
N ALA A 122 10.35 -4.68 -0.27
CA ALA A 122 9.42 -5.51 0.48
C ALA A 122 8.01 -5.39 -0.13
N ASP A 123 7.31 -6.53 -0.25
CA ASP A 123 5.93 -6.56 -0.78
C ASP A 123 4.91 -6.43 0.35
N ASN A 124 4.80 -5.23 0.91
CA ASN A 124 3.79 -4.84 1.89
C ASN A 124 3.67 -3.30 1.94
N LEU A 125 2.68 -2.82 2.71
CA LEU A 125 2.54 -1.41 3.07
C LEU A 125 3.60 -1.06 4.13
N ALA A 126 4.80 -0.69 3.69
CA ALA A 126 5.92 -0.33 4.56
C ALA A 126 6.09 1.19 4.72
N SER A 127 5.06 1.99 4.39
CA SER A 127 5.10 3.47 4.48
C SER A 127 6.35 4.07 3.83
N GLY A 128 6.73 3.58 2.64
CA GLY A 128 7.91 4.04 1.89
C GLY A 128 9.26 3.51 2.40
N LYS A 129 9.32 2.77 3.53
CA LYS A 129 10.59 2.38 4.16
C LYS A 129 11.19 1.05 3.67
N GLY A 130 10.43 0.24 2.96
CA GLY A 130 10.87 -1.10 2.52
C GLY A 130 11.50 -1.12 1.13
N VAL A 131 12.27 -0.09 0.73
CA VAL A 131 12.91 0.03 -0.58
C VAL A 131 14.40 0.28 -0.39
N TYR A 132 15.23 -0.52 -1.05
CA TYR A 132 16.70 -0.40 -1.05
C TYR A 132 17.20 -0.24 -2.48
N ILE A 133 18.03 0.77 -2.70
CA ILE A 133 18.85 0.89 -3.90
C ILE A 133 20.22 0.29 -3.55
N CYS A 134 20.60 -0.78 -4.24
CA CYS A 134 21.79 -1.55 -3.93
C CYS A 134 22.81 -1.44 -5.08
N GLU A 135 23.96 -0.87 -4.77
CA GLU A 135 25.04 -0.61 -5.73
C GLU A 135 25.87 -1.87 -6.07
N ASN A 136 25.74 -2.92 -5.24
CA ASN A 136 26.52 -4.15 -5.40
C ASN A 136 25.85 -5.34 -4.73
N LYS A 137 26.39 -6.55 -4.97
CA LYS A 137 25.89 -7.82 -4.43
C LYS A 137 25.88 -7.85 -2.90
N LYS A 138 26.90 -7.28 -2.23
CA LYS A 138 27.00 -7.31 -0.77
C LYS A 138 25.83 -6.56 -0.12
N THR A 139 25.62 -5.32 -0.52
CA THR A 139 24.50 -4.50 0.00
C THR A 139 23.12 -5.12 -0.34
N SER A 140 23.02 -5.81 -1.46
CA SER A 140 21.80 -6.53 -1.84
C SER A 140 21.51 -7.72 -0.94
N ILE A 141 22.53 -8.49 -0.57
CA ILE A 141 22.38 -9.63 0.36
C ILE A 141 21.94 -9.13 1.74
N GLU A 142 22.50 -8.02 2.21
CA GLU A 142 22.12 -7.39 3.48
C GLU A 142 20.66 -6.94 3.45
N ALA A 143 20.22 -6.25 2.39
CA ALA A 143 18.84 -5.83 2.21
C ALA A 143 17.85 -7.02 2.17
N ILE A 144 18.19 -8.09 1.45
CA ILE A 144 17.38 -9.32 1.40
C ILE A 144 17.20 -9.93 2.80
N LYS A 145 18.29 -10.04 3.56
CA LYS A 145 18.26 -10.57 4.93
C LYS A 145 17.42 -9.71 5.86
N GLU A 146 17.57 -8.40 5.80
CA GLU A 146 16.77 -7.47 6.62
C GLU A 146 15.28 -7.58 6.33
N ILE A 147 14.87 -7.68 5.06
CA ILE A 147 13.47 -7.80 4.69
C ILE A 147 12.89 -9.14 5.15
N PHE A 148 13.55 -10.27 4.86
CA PHE A 148 13.08 -11.59 5.32
C PHE A 148 13.20 -11.76 6.82
N GLY A 149 14.14 -11.06 7.47
CA GLY A 149 14.28 -10.97 8.93
C GLY A 149 13.19 -10.18 9.63
N GLY A 150 12.23 -9.58 8.88
CA GLY A 150 11.05 -8.94 9.44
C GLY A 150 11.21 -7.46 9.78
N LYS A 151 12.27 -6.79 9.36
CA LYS A 151 12.50 -5.35 9.62
C LYS A 151 11.32 -4.46 9.19
N PHE A 152 10.55 -4.88 8.18
CA PHE A 152 9.36 -4.17 7.67
C PHE A 152 8.08 -4.98 7.86
N GLY A 153 8.00 -5.79 8.92
CA GLY A 153 6.91 -6.73 9.15
C GLY A 153 7.12 -8.06 8.40
N ASN A 154 6.13 -8.97 8.45
CA ASN A 154 6.22 -10.27 7.80
C ASN A 154 6.06 -10.16 6.27
N ALA A 155 7.08 -9.65 5.60
CA ALA A 155 7.13 -9.67 4.14
C ALA A 155 7.39 -11.10 3.67
N LYS A 156 6.36 -11.76 3.12
CA LYS A 156 6.46 -13.12 2.56
C LYS A 156 7.22 -13.17 1.24
N ASN A 157 7.31 -12.04 0.57
CA ASN A 157 7.91 -11.90 -0.74
C ASN A 157 8.75 -10.64 -0.82
N ILE A 158 9.76 -10.69 -1.68
CA ILE A 158 10.49 -9.51 -2.12
C ILE A 158 10.40 -9.36 -3.63
N LEU A 159 10.51 -8.12 -4.08
CA LEU A 159 10.62 -7.73 -5.46
C LEU A 159 12.03 -7.19 -5.70
N ILE A 160 12.73 -7.71 -6.71
CA ILE A 160 14.02 -7.20 -7.17
C ILE A 160 13.81 -6.62 -8.56
N GLU A 161 14.22 -5.38 -8.77
CA GLU A 161 14.03 -4.64 -10.01
C GLU A 161 15.34 -4.09 -10.55
N GLU A 162 15.43 -3.90 -11.86
CA GLU A 162 16.47 -3.05 -12.44
C GLU A 162 16.31 -1.61 -11.95
N PHE A 163 17.42 -0.92 -11.76
CA PHE A 163 17.41 0.51 -11.46
C PHE A 163 17.23 1.32 -12.75
N LEU A 164 16.12 2.05 -12.84
CA LEU A 164 15.87 2.95 -13.96
C LEU A 164 16.58 4.28 -13.72
N LYS A 165 17.38 4.72 -14.69
CA LYS A 165 18.01 6.04 -14.70
C LYS A 165 17.12 7.03 -15.44
N GLY A 166 16.89 8.20 -14.87
CA GLY A 166 16.06 9.24 -15.48
C GLY A 166 15.58 10.27 -14.46
N GLU A 167 14.87 11.26 -14.93
CA GLU A 167 14.16 12.20 -14.08
C GLU A 167 12.87 11.57 -13.59
N GLU A 168 12.59 11.70 -12.28
CA GLU A 168 11.35 11.23 -11.70
C GLU A 168 10.27 12.30 -11.80
N MET A 169 9.10 11.91 -12.30
CA MET A 169 7.95 12.79 -12.40
C MET A 169 6.69 12.08 -11.89
N SER A 170 5.96 12.75 -11.02
CA SER A 170 4.60 12.32 -10.63
C SER A 170 3.57 12.89 -11.60
N PHE A 171 2.75 12.01 -12.17
CA PHE A 171 1.67 12.39 -13.07
C PHE A 171 0.32 12.02 -12.42
N PHE A 172 -0.58 13.02 -12.26
CA PHE A 172 -1.90 12.86 -11.62
C PHE A 172 -3.04 13.11 -12.60
#